data_3414f9e6f490deeaf23db94e1d52c2e6
#
_entry.id   3414f9e6f490deeaf23db94e1d52c2e6
#
_cell.length_a   1.000
_cell.length_b   1.000
_cell.length_c   1.000
_cell.angle_alpha   90.00
_cell.angle_beta   90.00
_cell.angle_gamma   90.00
#
_symmetry.space_group_name_H-M   'P 1'
#
loop_
_entity.id
_entity.type
_entity.pdbx_description
1 polymer ?
#
loop_
_entity_poly.entity_id
_entity_poly.type
_entity_poly.pdbx_seq_one_letter_code
_entity_poly.pdbx_strand_id
1 'polypeptide(L)'
;DAVGAAQSSRTVITTVDELMQFAADVNAGAYDGKTDAVVSLESDLDLSGKTWTSIGCADNDANVPHFFSGKFYGNGHTISNLDFSSTYGNILYESLGFFGYIENAEISGLTVQGSVNATGSRKYSDFGSIVGKSNKSTIRDCVSDISFTNSDNYLDGSIGLCGFAMDSTFEHCQSKGSISVTRTDNGVASLNVGGIVGYAGGTSEIRYCVNTADIEVCANSIGGIAGSLGSGNPSITNCYSIGKLTVRGKPSGGNTGGIVGYIYGDTPIKNCYFAGEI
;
A
#
# COMPACT_ATOMS: atom_id res chain seq x y z
N ASP A 1 45.21 2.42 -14.28
CA ASP A 1 44.42 2.29 -13.08
C ASP A 1 42.96 2.16 -13.50
N ALA A 2 42.49 0.90 -13.63
CA ALA A 2 41.07 0.60 -13.88
C ALA A 2 40.31 0.80 -12.57
N VAL A 3 39.60 1.89 -12.47
CA VAL A 3 38.52 2.05 -11.46
C VAL A 3 37.44 1.05 -11.84
N GLY A 4 37.41 -0.09 -11.14
CA GLY A 4 36.37 -1.07 -11.31
C GLY A 4 35.03 -0.41 -10.97
N ALA A 5 34.18 -0.21 -11.96
CA ALA A 5 32.80 0.12 -11.75
C ALA A 5 32.20 -0.99 -10.87
N ALA A 6 31.77 -0.64 -9.67
CA ALA A 6 31.05 -1.58 -8.81
C ALA A 6 29.85 -2.08 -9.60
N GLN A 7 29.87 -3.34 -9.96
CA GLN A 7 28.75 -3.99 -10.63
C GLN A 7 27.58 -3.97 -9.65
N SER A 8 26.54 -3.21 -9.94
CA SER A 8 25.32 -3.21 -9.13
C SER A 8 24.86 -4.66 -9.00
N SER A 9 24.79 -5.17 -7.78
CA SER A 9 24.40 -6.55 -7.53
C SER A 9 22.93 -6.71 -7.86
N ARG A 10 22.64 -7.35 -8.99
CA ARG A 10 21.28 -7.72 -9.36
C ARG A 10 20.90 -8.98 -8.59
N THR A 11 19.84 -8.91 -7.81
CA THR A 11 19.19 -10.06 -7.18
C THR A 11 18.09 -10.58 -8.10
N VAL A 12 18.12 -11.86 -8.42
CA VAL A 12 17.10 -12.54 -9.24
C VAL A 12 16.26 -13.45 -8.34
N ILE A 13 14.94 -13.35 -8.44
CA ILE A 13 13.99 -14.14 -7.66
C ILE A 13 13.18 -15.01 -8.62
N THR A 14 13.30 -16.33 -8.49
CA THR A 14 12.60 -17.33 -9.28
C THR A 14 11.81 -18.32 -8.41
N THR A 15 12.07 -18.33 -7.12
CA THR A 15 11.45 -19.24 -6.15
C THR A 15 10.93 -18.50 -4.93
N VAL A 16 9.99 -19.13 -4.22
CA VAL A 16 9.46 -18.59 -2.95
C VAL A 16 10.56 -18.46 -1.90
N ASP A 17 11.49 -19.42 -1.84
CA ASP A 17 12.58 -19.38 -0.85
C ASP A 17 13.53 -18.19 -1.11
N GLU A 18 13.83 -17.86 -2.38
CA GLU A 18 14.60 -16.68 -2.74
C GLU A 18 13.86 -15.39 -2.38
N LEU A 19 12.53 -15.34 -2.58
CA LEU A 19 11.70 -14.21 -2.16
C LEU A 19 11.71 -14.05 -0.64
N MET A 20 11.56 -15.14 0.11
CA MET A 20 11.61 -15.11 1.58
C MET A 20 12.99 -14.67 2.09
N GLN A 21 14.07 -15.11 1.44
CA GLN A 21 15.43 -14.65 1.78
C GLN A 21 15.62 -13.16 1.50
N PHE A 22 15.13 -12.68 0.35
CA PHE A 22 15.14 -11.24 0.03
C PHE A 22 14.38 -10.43 1.09
N ALA A 23 13.21 -10.88 1.52
CA ALA A 23 12.45 -10.22 2.58
C ALA A 23 13.23 -10.18 3.90
N ALA A 24 13.88 -11.29 4.27
CA ALA A 24 14.71 -11.35 5.47
C ALA A 24 15.92 -10.42 5.40
N ASP A 25 16.57 -10.32 4.24
CA ASP A 25 17.72 -9.43 4.02
C ASP A 25 17.32 -7.95 4.14
N VAL A 26 16.17 -7.55 3.56
CA VAL A 26 15.64 -6.18 3.73
C VAL A 26 15.33 -5.91 5.20
N ASN A 27 14.68 -6.85 5.88
CA ASN A 27 14.31 -6.71 7.29
C ASN A 27 15.51 -6.72 8.25
N ALA A 28 16.66 -7.19 7.77
CA ALA A 28 17.96 -7.08 8.46
C ALA A 28 18.75 -5.80 8.09
N GLY A 29 18.17 -4.90 7.27
CA GLY A 29 18.78 -3.64 6.89
C GLY A 29 19.78 -3.73 5.71
N ALA A 30 19.85 -4.87 5.02
CA ALA A 30 20.80 -5.06 3.93
C ALA A 30 20.54 -4.14 2.72
N TYR A 31 19.33 -3.58 2.63
CA TYR A 31 18.91 -2.71 1.52
C TYR A 31 18.65 -1.25 1.91
N ASP A 32 18.89 -0.88 3.17
CA ASP A 32 18.69 0.48 3.64
C ASP A 32 19.57 1.47 2.86
N GLY A 33 18.94 2.44 2.19
CA GLY A 33 19.63 3.46 1.41
C GLY A 33 20.35 2.97 0.15
N LYS A 34 20.23 1.70 -0.24
CA LYS A 34 20.86 1.15 -1.46
C LYS A 34 20.00 1.41 -2.70
N THR A 35 20.00 2.63 -3.17
CA THR A 35 19.18 3.06 -4.32
C THR A 35 19.62 2.47 -5.67
N ASP A 36 20.82 1.92 -5.75
CA ASP A 36 21.38 1.25 -6.92
C ASP A 36 21.10 -0.26 -6.96
N ALA A 37 20.57 -0.83 -5.87
CA ALA A 37 20.19 -2.24 -5.83
C ALA A 37 19.08 -2.53 -6.83
N VAL A 38 19.20 -3.63 -7.57
CA VAL A 38 18.21 -4.09 -8.53
C VAL A 38 17.77 -5.49 -8.14
N VAL A 39 16.45 -5.65 -7.97
CA VAL A 39 15.81 -6.94 -7.69
C VAL A 39 14.83 -7.24 -8.81
N SER A 40 14.87 -8.44 -9.35
CA SER A 40 14.07 -8.86 -10.48
C SER A 40 13.32 -10.15 -10.16
N LEU A 41 11.99 -10.09 -10.22
CA LEU A 41 11.13 -11.26 -10.15
C LEU A 41 11.03 -11.87 -11.55
N GLU A 42 11.35 -13.14 -11.70
CA GLU A 42 11.44 -13.81 -13.00
C GLU A 42 10.48 -15.01 -13.11
N SER A 43 9.58 -15.17 -12.14
CA SER A 43 8.55 -16.22 -12.14
C SER A 43 7.34 -15.79 -11.33
N ASP A 44 6.19 -16.33 -11.67
CA ASP A 44 5.03 -16.28 -10.79
C ASP A 44 5.29 -17.12 -9.55
N LEU A 45 4.94 -16.61 -8.37
CA LEU A 45 5.18 -17.31 -7.11
C LEU A 45 3.87 -17.49 -6.32
N ASP A 46 3.71 -18.67 -5.77
CA ASP A 46 2.57 -19.04 -4.94
C ASP A 46 2.99 -19.13 -3.46
N LEU A 47 2.44 -18.24 -2.63
CA LEU A 47 2.72 -18.17 -1.19
C LEU A 47 1.78 -19.05 -0.36
N SER A 48 1.01 -19.95 -0.97
CA SER A 48 0.12 -20.83 -0.23
C SER A 48 0.86 -21.63 0.86
N GLY A 49 0.29 -21.62 2.07
CA GLY A 49 0.89 -22.25 3.24
C GLY A 49 2.11 -21.54 3.83
N LYS A 50 2.46 -20.37 3.33
CA LYS A 50 3.54 -19.54 3.89
C LYS A 50 2.96 -18.41 4.74
N THR A 51 3.61 -18.11 5.85
CA THR A 51 3.38 -16.87 6.60
C THR A 51 4.22 -15.77 5.97
N TRP A 52 3.56 -14.73 5.49
CA TRP A 52 4.25 -13.60 4.90
C TRP A 52 4.62 -12.56 5.95
N THR A 53 5.89 -12.21 6.03
CA THR A 53 6.38 -11.05 6.76
C THR A 53 6.66 -9.94 5.75
N SER A 54 6.05 -8.77 5.96
CA SER A 54 6.20 -7.64 5.04
C SER A 54 7.67 -7.25 4.84
N ILE A 55 8.03 -6.90 3.61
CA ILE A 55 9.38 -6.47 3.25
C ILE A 55 9.57 -5.03 3.74
N GLY A 56 10.47 -4.83 4.69
CA GLY A 56 10.67 -3.55 5.36
C GLY A 56 9.65 -3.30 6.48
N CYS A 57 10.06 -2.53 7.47
CA CYS A 57 9.26 -2.20 8.64
C CYS A 57 9.47 -0.73 9.02
N ALA A 58 8.40 0.03 9.14
CA ALA A 58 8.41 1.41 9.64
C ALA A 58 7.94 1.44 11.10
N ASP A 59 8.60 0.67 11.96
CA ASP A 59 8.24 0.60 13.37
C ASP A 59 8.75 1.83 14.13
N ASN A 60 7.86 2.42 14.95
CA ASN A 60 8.20 3.55 15.82
C ASN A 60 8.55 3.15 17.27
N ASP A 61 8.44 1.88 17.62
CA ASP A 61 8.72 1.39 18.98
C ASP A 61 10.18 0.97 19.16
N ALA A 62 11.08 1.95 19.15
CA ALA A 62 12.50 1.81 19.55
C ALA A 62 13.39 0.98 18.59
N ASN A 63 12.90 0.50 17.47
CA ASN A 63 13.70 -0.19 16.48
C ASN A 63 14.07 0.75 15.31
N VAL A 64 15.25 0.56 14.77
CA VAL A 64 15.66 1.26 13.57
C VAL A 64 14.78 0.76 12.42
N PRO A 65 14.05 1.64 11.70
CA PRO A 65 13.26 1.19 10.58
C PRO A 65 14.17 0.62 9.49
N HIS A 66 13.82 -0.53 8.97
CA HIS A 66 14.46 -1.12 7.81
C HIS A 66 13.54 -1.02 6.60
N PHE A 67 14.09 -0.70 5.45
CA PHE A 67 13.30 -0.42 4.26
C PHE A 67 14.01 -0.80 2.97
N PHE A 68 13.23 -1.03 1.94
CA PHE A 68 13.77 -1.22 0.61
C PHE A 68 13.95 0.13 -0.09
N SER A 69 15.14 0.39 -0.62
CA SER A 69 15.50 1.63 -1.34
C SER A 69 15.90 1.40 -2.80
N GLY A 70 15.84 0.18 -3.28
CA GLY A 70 16.29 -0.16 -4.63
C GLY A 70 15.17 -0.12 -5.67
N LYS A 71 15.43 -0.81 -6.77
CA LYS A 71 14.46 -1.04 -7.84
C LYS A 71 14.01 -2.49 -7.81
N PHE A 72 12.70 -2.70 -7.68
CA PHE A 72 12.07 -4.00 -7.75
C PHE A 72 11.25 -4.11 -9.03
N TYR A 73 11.68 -4.97 -9.94
CA TYR A 73 11.01 -5.25 -11.19
C TYR A 73 10.20 -6.54 -11.07
N GLY A 74 8.89 -6.42 -11.06
CA GLY A 74 7.97 -7.55 -11.06
C GLY A 74 7.85 -8.24 -12.41
N ASN A 75 8.24 -7.55 -13.52
CA ASN A 75 8.26 -8.05 -14.89
C ASN A 75 6.92 -8.65 -15.37
N GLY A 76 5.80 -8.18 -14.81
CA GLY A 76 4.47 -8.69 -15.10
C GLY A 76 4.11 -9.98 -14.36
N HIS A 77 5.00 -10.48 -13.50
CA HIS A 77 4.73 -11.67 -12.69
C HIS A 77 3.79 -11.41 -11.52
N THR A 78 3.18 -12.49 -11.06
CA THR A 78 2.18 -12.49 -10.00
C THR A 78 2.71 -13.18 -8.75
N ILE A 79 2.51 -12.55 -7.59
CA ILE A 79 2.62 -13.15 -6.28
C ILE A 79 1.20 -13.50 -5.82
N SER A 80 0.88 -14.78 -5.74
CA SER A 80 -0.44 -15.26 -5.36
C SER A 80 -0.49 -15.79 -3.93
N ASN A 81 -1.70 -15.88 -3.37
CA ASN A 81 -1.96 -16.32 -2.00
C ASN A 81 -1.20 -15.51 -0.94
N LEU A 82 -1.04 -14.21 -1.20
CA LEU A 82 -0.45 -13.30 -0.23
C LEU A 82 -1.40 -13.16 0.97
N ASP A 83 -0.90 -13.50 2.15
CA ASP A 83 -1.61 -13.35 3.41
C ASP A 83 -0.65 -12.90 4.52
N PHE A 84 -0.80 -11.67 4.98
CA PHE A 84 -0.06 -11.12 6.11
C PHE A 84 -0.92 -10.95 7.38
N SER A 85 -2.06 -11.61 7.45
CA SER A 85 -2.99 -11.57 8.58
C SER A 85 -2.34 -12.02 9.89
N SER A 86 -1.49 -13.03 9.82
CA SER A 86 -0.81 -13.61 10.98
C SER A 86 0.38 -12.80 11.51
N THR A 87 0.87 -11.83 10.73
CA THR A 87 1.97 -10.96 11.15
C THR A 87 1.51 -9.74 11.92
N TYR A 88 0.21 -9.62 12.10
CA TYR A 88 -0.43 -8.59 12.88
C TYR A 88 -0.15 -8.79 14.38
N GLY A 89 1.01 -8.35 14.83
CA GLY A 89 1.53 -8.55 16.19
C GLY A 89 1.14 -7.43 17.18
N ASN A 90 1.87 -7.24 18.29
CA ASN A 90 1.57 -6.31 19.40
C ASN A 90 2.22 -4.92 19.26
N ILE A 91 2.49 -4.44 18.06
CA ILE A 91 3.19 -3.18 17.81
C ILE A 91 2.17 -2.04 17.62
N LEU A 92 2.44 -0.86 18.16
CA LEU A 92 1.50 0.27 18.18
C LEU A 92 1.38 0.97 16.80
N TYR A 93 2.40 0.84 15.94
CA TYR A 93 2.45 1.45 14.61
C TYR A 93 3.07 0.45 13.64
N GLU A 94 2.30 -0.02 12.70
CA GLU A 94 2.77 -0.95 11.68
C GLU A 94 2.46 -0.47 10.28
N SER A 95 3.36 -0.79 9.37
CA SER A 95 3.11 -0.69 7.94
C SER A 95 3.18 -2.08 7.35
N LEU A 96 2.05 -2.56 6.83
CA LEU A 96 1.88 -3.94 6.38
C LEU A 96 1.48 -4.00 4.91
N GLY A 97 1.99 -5.01 4.21
CA GLY A 97 1.72 -5.26 2.81
C GLY A 97 2.65 -6.32 2.22
N PHE A 98 2.74 -6.38 0.91
CA PHE A 98 3.85 -7.10 0.29
C PHE A 98 5.17 -6.42 0.69
N PHE A 99 5.29 -5.11 0.47
CA PHE A 99 6.26 -4.26 1.14
C PHE A 99 5.60 -3.58 2.35
N GLY A 100 6.25 -3.63 3.50
CA GLY A 100 5.82 -2.85 4.67
C GLY A 100 6.26 -1.40 4.55
N TYR A 101 7.55 -1.17 4.28
CA TYR A 101 8.10 0.18 4.11
C TYR A 101 9.11 0.25 2.97
N ILE A 102 8.94 1.26 2.13
CA ILE A 102 9.89 1.61 1.06
C ILE A 102 10.26 3.09 1.13
N GLU A 103 11.51 3.41 0.85
CA GLU A 103 12.02 4.78 0.81
C GLU A 103 13.02 4.96 -0.33
N ASN A 104 12.85 6.01 -1.15
CA ASN A 104 13.65 6.28 -2.34
C ASN A 104 13.72 5.06 -3.30
N ALA A 105 12.63 4.32 -3.41
CA ALA A 105 12.55 3.07 -4.17
C ALA A 105 11.71 3.21 -5.45
N GLU A 106 11.88 2.24 -6.35
CA GLU A 106 11.01 2.04 -7.51
C GLU A 106 10.46 0.62 -7.48
N ILE A 107 9.13 0.48 -7.51
CA ILE A 107 8.43 -0.81 -7.64
C ILE A 107 7.67 -0.79 -8.94
N SER A 108 7.87 -1.77 -9.82
CA SER A 108 7.18 -1.77 -11.10
C SER A 108 6.79 -3.16 -11.60
N GLY A 109 5.67 -3.22 -12.33
CA GLY A 109 5.23 -4.41 -13.05
C GLY A 109 4.89 -5.62 -12.15
N LEU A 110 4.43 -5.38 -10.92
CA LEU A 110 4.10 -6.42 -9.95
C LEU A 110 2.59 -6.59 -9.82
N THR A 111 2.12 -7.83 -9.87
CA THR A 111 0.76 -8.19 -9.45
C THR A 111 0.79 -8.93 -8.12
N VAL A 112 -0.05 -8.52 -7.17
CA VAL A 112 -0.27 -9.25 -5.91
C VAL A 112 -1.72 -9.71 -5.83
N GLN A 113 -1.93 -10.96 -5.41
CA GLN A 113 -3.24 -11.57 -5.23
C GLN A 113 -3.32 -12.29 -3.90
N GLY A 114 -4.46 -12.24 -3.24
CA GLY A 114 -4.66 -12.96 -1.99
C GLY A 114 -5.82 -12.45 -1.15
N SER A 115 -5.80 -12.84 0.11
CA SER A 115 -6.78 -12.36 1.09
C SER A 115 -6.11 -12.08 2.42
N VAL A 116 -6.49 -10.97 3.03
CA VAL A 116 -5.96 -10.52 4.32
C VAL A 116 -7.12 -10.29 5.26
N ASN A 117 -7.07 -10.95 6.40
CA ASN A 117 -8.00 -10.71 7.50
C ASN A 117 -7.25 -10.10 8.68
N ALA A 118 -7.27 -8.77 8.75
CA ALA A 118 -6.65 -8.05 9.85
C ALA A 118 -7.50 -8.20 11.12
N THR A 119 -6.99 -8.91 12.11
CA THR A 119 -7.62 -9.10 13.42
C THR A 119 -6.69 -8.60 14.53
N GLY A 120 -7.24 -7.98 15.57
CA GLY A 120 -6.47 -7.46 16.70
C GLY A 120 -6.71 -5.96 16.96
N SER A 121 -6.65 -5.56 18.22
CA SER A 121 -6.88 -4.17 18.63
C SER A 121 -5.62 -3.33 18.43
N ARG A 122 -5.58 -2.52 17.36
CA ARG A 122 -4.43 -1.66 17.10
C ARG A 122 -4.83 -0.22 16.84
N LYS A 123 -3.95 0.67 17.27
CA LYS A 123 -4.24 2.09 17.22
C LYS A 123 -3.89 2.74 15.87
N TYR A 124 -2.80 2.37 15.22
CA TYR A 124 -2.42 2.96 13.92
C TYR A 124 -1.73 1.92 13.07
N SER A 125 -2.25 1.68 11.88
CA SER A 125 -1.62 0.78 10.92
C SER A 125 -1.88 1.22 9.50
N ASP A 126 -0.83 1.25 8.69
CA ASP A 126 -0.94 1.51 7.28
C ASP A 126 -0.93 0.18 6.53
N PHE A 127 -2.07 -0.16 5.94
CA PHE A 127 -2.24 -1.37 5.16
C PHE A 127 -2.21 -1.05 3.68
N GLY A 128 -1.21 -1.57 3.00
CA GLY A 128 -1.17 -1.52 1.55
C GLY A 128 -1.04 -2.92 0.98
N SER A 129 -1.86 -3.26 0.00
CA SER A 129 -1.71 -4.56 -0.66
C SER A 129 -0.32 -4.74 -1.27
N ILE A 130 0.22 -3.67 -1.85
CA ILE A 130 1.59 -3.64 -2.39
C ILE A 130 2.53 -2.98 -1.38
N VAL A 131 2.19 -1.80 -0.85
CA VAL A 131 3.07 -1.04 0.03
C VAL A 131 2.31 -0.48 1.22
N GLY A 132 2.67 -0.84 2.44
CA GLY A 132 2.10 -0.24 3.65
C GLY A 132 2.42 1.24 3.73
N LYS A 133 3.70 1.60 3.69
CA LYS A 133 4.19 2.98 3.73
C LYS A 133 5.21 3.26 2.64
N SER A 134 5.00 4.35 1.91
CA SER A 134 5.87 4.81 0.82
C SER A 134 6.39 6.21 1.10
N ASN A 135 7.70 6.42 1.02
CA ASN A 135 8.33 7.72 1.12
C ASN A 135 9.26 7.95 -0.08
N LYS A 136 9.10 9.07 -0.78
CA LYS A 136 9.94 9.49 -1.92
C LYS A 136 10.17 8.37 -2.95
N SER A 137 9.12 7.60 -3.23
CA SER A 137 9.22 6.39 -4.06
C SER A 137 8.25 6.43 -5.24
N THR A 138 8.50 5.58 -6.22
CA THR A 138 7.64 5.43 -7.39
C THR A 138 7.10 4.01 -7.46
N ILE A 139 5.77 3.88 -7.58
CA ILE A 139 5.07 2.63 -7.78
C ILE A 139 4.33 2.74 -9.12
N ARG A 140 4.67 1.89 -10.08
CA ARG A 140 4.09 1.96 -11.42
C ARG A 140 3.78 0.60 -12.02
N ASP A 141 2.78 0.56 -12.88
CA ASP A 141 2.38 -0.64 -13.62
C ASP A 141 2.09 -1.84 -12.69
N CYS A 142 1.56 -1.56 -11.49
CA CYS A 142 1.31 -2.56 -10.46
C CYS A 142 -0.19 -2.84 -10.31
N VAL A 143 -0.52 -4.09 -10.01
CA VAL A 143 -1.91 -4.53 -9.81
C VAL A 143 -2.07 -5.15 -8.44
N SER A 144 -3.07 -4.70 -7.70
CA SER A 144 -3.55 -5.33 -6.48
C SER A 144 -4.85 -6.06 -6.74
N ASP A 145 -4.92 -7.34 -6.41
CA ASP A 145 -6.14 -8.15 -6.41
C ASP A 145 -6.27 -8.84 -5.05
N ILE A 146 -6.44 -8.02 -4.02
CA ILE A 146 -6.50 -8.45 -2.62
C ILE A 146 -7.90 -8.24 -2.06
N SER A 147 -8.42 -9.25 -1.37
CA SER A 147 -9.57 -9.11 -0.50
C SER A 147 -9.11 -8.79 0.92
N PHE A 148 -9.26 -7.54 1.33
CA PHE A 148 -8.93 -7.09 2.67
C PHE A 148 -10.19 -7.06 3.54
N THR A 149 -10.13 -7.70 4.70
CA THR A 149 -11.20 -7.67 5.70
C THR A 149 -10.66 -7.27 7.06
N ASN A 150 -11.47 -6.53 7.82
CA ASN A 150 -11.26 -6.27 9.24
C ASN A 150 -12.62 -6.21 9.92
N SER A 151 -12.81 -7.05 10.94
CA SER A 151 -14.05 -7.10 11.74
C SER A 151 -13.85 -6.60 13.18
N ASP A 152 -12.64 -6.16 13.51
CA ASP A 152 -12.33 -5.70 14.85
C ASP A 152 -12.71 -4.23 15.07
N ASN A 153 -12.97 -3.90 16.34
CA ASN A 153 -13.49 -2.59 16.73
C ASN A 153 -12.49 -1.44 16.61
N TYR A 154 -11.21 -1.73 16.36
CA TYR A 154 -10.15 -0.73 16.32
C TYR A 154 -9.24 -0.90 15.11
N LEU A 155 -9.43 -0.06 14.11
CA LEU A 155 -8.49 0.12 13.02
C LEU A 155 -8.37 1.61 12.73
N ASP A 156 -7.24 2.19 13.10
CA ASP A 156 -6.83 3.53 12.71
C ASP A 156 -5.72 3.44 11.65
N GLY A 157 -5.55 4.47 10.85
CA GLY A 157 -4.49 4.55 9.86
C GLY A 157 -5.02 4.66 8.44
N SER A 158 -4.43 3.92 7.53
CA SER A 158 -4.73 4.08 6.10
C SER A 158 -4.74 2.75 5.36
N ILE A 159 -5.68 2.58 4.42
CA ILE A 159 -5.83 1.37 3.62
C ILE A 159 -5.90 1.71 2.14
N GLY A 160 -5.18 0.95 1.32
CA GLY A 160 -5.21 1.05 -0.14
C GLY A 160 -4.32 0.02 -0.84
N LEU A 161 -4.05 0.22 -2.13
CA LEU A 161 -2.91 -0.41 -2.78
C LEU A 161 -1.62 0.03 -2.07
N CYS A 162 -1.54 1.31 -1.68
CA CYS A 162 -0.61 1.85 -0.70
C CYS A 162 -1.40 2.42 0.49
N GLY A 163 -1.02 2.09 1.72
CA GLY A 163 -1.66 2.64 2.90
C GLY A 163 -1.36 4.12 3.05
N PHE A 164 -0.11 4.47 3.30
CA PHE A 164 0.36 5.83 3.55
C PHE A 164 1.47 6.22 2.56
N ALA A 165 1.29 7.35 1.88
CA ALA A 165 2.26 7.86 0.91
C ALA A 165 2.70 9.29 1.26
N MET A 166 4.01 9.53 1.18
CA MET A 166 4.62 10.85 1.30
C MET A 166 5.61 11.05 0.15
N ASP A 167 5.48 12.17 -0.57
CA ASP A 167 6.37 12.53 -1.69
C ASP A 167 6.54 11.40 -2.73
N SER A 168 5.48 10.62 -2.98
CA SER A 168 5.53 9.39 -3.77
C SER A 168 4.64 9.45 -5.00
N THR A 169 5.04 8.74 -6.05
CA THR A 169 4.31 8.70 -7.34
C THR A 169 3.68 7.34 -7.56
N PHE A 170 2.40 7.34 -7.93
CA PHE A 170 1.64 6.16 -8.37
C PHE A 170 1.20 6.36 -9.81
N GLU A 171 1.62 5.48 -10.69
CA GLU A 171 1.35 5.60 -12.12
C GLU A 171 0.92 4.27 -12.72
N HIS A 172 -0.18 4.28 -13.51
CA HIS A 172 -0.73 3.08 -14.16
C HIS A 172 -0.98 1.91 -13.20
N CYS A 173 -1.32 2.22 -11.93
CA CYS A 173 -1.65 1.20 -10.95
C CYS A 173 -3.15 0.87 -10.98
N GLN A 174 -3.46 -0.38 -10.68
CA GLN A 174 -4.84 -0.85 -10.62
C GLN A 174 -5.13 -1.55 -9.29
N SER A 175 -6.24 -1.17 -8.64
CA SER A 175 -6.80 -1.88 -7.51
C SER A 175 -8.03 -2.68 -7.94
N LYS A 176 -8.01 -3.97 -7.61
CA LYS A 176 -9.09 -4.95 -7.76
C LYS A 176 -9.35 -5.61 -6.40
N GLY A 177 -10.28 -6.56 -6.36
CA GLY A 177 -10.62 -7.25 -5.13
C GLY A 177 -11.64 -6.47 -4.29
N SER A 178 -11.41 -6.37 -2.99
CA SER A 178 -12.35 -5.67 -2.09
C SER A 178 -11.67 -5.18 -0.82
N ILE A 179 -12.22 -4.13 -0.23
CA ILE A 179 -11.85 -3.64 1.10
C ILE A 179 -13.12 -3.62 1.96
N SER A 180 -13.16 -4.45 3.01
CA SER A 180 -14.30 -4.52 3.92
C SER A 180 -13.85 -4.31 5.37
N VAL A 181 -14.24 -3.18 5.95
CA VAL A 181 -13.97 -2.84 7.35
C VAL A 181 -15.29 -2.60 8.06
N THR A 182 -15.74 -3.61 8.80
CA THR A 182 -17.01 -3.57 9.54
C THR A 182 -16.73 -3.30 11.01
N ARG A 183 -16.90 -2.04 11.43
CA ARG A 183 -16.80 -1.66 12.83
C ARG A 183 -18.15 -1.73 13.50
N THR A 184 -18.16 -2.17 14.74
CA THR A 184 -19.37 -2.26 15.56
C THR A 184 -19.44 -1.19 16.64
N ASP A 185 -18.36 -0.45 16.88
CA ASP A 185 -18.29 0.64 17.84
C ASP A 185 -18.51 2.01 17.18
N ASN A 186 -19.01 2.95 17.97
CA ASN A 186 -19.14 4.36 17.55
C ASN A 186 -17.83 5.14 17.78
N GLY A 187 -16.70 4.45 17.89
CA GLY A 187 -15.41 5.07 18.18
C GLY A 187 -14.92 5.97 17.05
N VAL A 188 -14.30 7.07 17.42
CA VAL A 188 -13.67 8.01 16.48
C VAL A 188 -12.31 7.42 16.12
N ALA A 189 -12.23 6.69 15.03
CA ALA A 189 -10.96 6.26 14.50
C ALA A 189 -10.59 7.08 13.27
N SER A 190 -9.34 7.48 13.17
CA SER A 190 -8.81 8.18 12.00
C SER A 190 -8.43 7.19 10.92
N LEU A 191 -9.43 6.63 10.23
CA LEU A 191 -9.20 5.69 9.15
C LEU A 191 -9.43 6.37 7.79
N ASN A 192 -8.44 6.27 6.91
CA ASN A 192 -8.51 6.76 5.53
C ASN A 192 -8.48 5.56 4.58
N VAL A 193 -9.44 5.43 3.71
CA VAL A 193 -9.54 4.29 2.78
C VAL A 193 -9.67 4.78 1.35
N GLY A 194 -8.76 4.33 0.51
CA GLY A 194 -8.78 4.59 -0.93
C GLY A 194 -8.43 3.34 -1.72
N GLY A 195 -8.94 3.21 -2.92
CA GLY A 195 -8.58 2.06 -3.76
C GLY A 195 -7.09 2.05 -4.12
N ILE A 196 -6.50 3.21 -4.37
CA ILE A 196 -5.08 3.33 -4.68
C ILE A 196 -4.28 3.76 -3.44
N VAL A 197 -4.65 4.83 -2.78
CA VAL A 197 -3.91 5.33 -1.62
C VAL A 197 -4.86 5.66 -0.48
N GLY A 198 -4.58 5.16 0.72
CA GLY A 198 -5.35 5.54 1.91
C GLY A 198 -5.11 7.01 2.27
N TYR A 199 -3.88 7.41 2.46
CA TYR A 199 -3.45 8.78 2.71
C TYR A 199 -2.28 9.15 1.80
N ALA A 200 -2.35 10.31 1.15
CA ALA A 200 -1.25 10.88 0.39
C ALA A 200 -0.95 12.31 0.82
N GLY A 201 0.31 12.62 1.09
CA GLY A 201 0.79 13.93 1.49
C GLY A 201 2.05 14.37 0.72
N GLY A 202 2.57 15.55 1.08
CA GLY A 202 3.75 16.12 0.43
C GLY A 202 3.49 16.42 -1.05
N THR A 203 4.43 16.07 -1.90
CA THR A 203 4.34 16.23 -3.36
C THR A 203 3.86 14.95 -4.07
N SER A 204 3.08 14.10 -3.39
CA SER A 204 2.62 12.84 -3.97
C SER A 204 1.76 13.06 -5.22
N GLU A 205 1.98 12.21 -6.23
CA GLU A 205 1.24 12.22 -7.49
C GLU A 205 0.56 10.87 -7.73
N ILE A 206 -0.74 10.90 -8.03
CA ILE A 206 -1.50 9.72 -8.41
C ILE A 206 -2.03 9.96 -9.83
N ARG A 207 -1.55 9.19 -10.80
CA ARG A 207 -1.89 9.43 -12.21
C ARG A 207 -2.12 8.15 -13.00
N TYR A 208 -3.08 8.19 -13.90
CA TYR A 208 -3.46 7.05 -14.76
C TYR A 208 -3.81 5.79 -13.98
N CYS A 209 -4.29 5.94 -12.73
CA CYS A 209 -4.64 4.83 -11.87
C CYS A 209 -6.13 4.51 -11.93
N VAL A 210 -6.45 3.25 -11.66
CA VAL A 210 -7.81 2.72 -11.75
C VAL A 210 -8.17 1.96 -10.49
N ASN A 211 -9.33 2.26 -9.92
CA ASN A 211 -9.94 1.43 -8.89
C ASN A 211 -11.19 0.72 -9.42
N THR A 212 -11.17 -0.60 -9.36
CA THR A 212 -12.33 -1.46 -9.60
C THR A 212 -12.73 -2.26 -8.36
N ALA A 213 -12.00 -2.11 -7.25
CA ALA A 213 -12.31 -2.77 -5.99
C ALA A 213 -13.55 -2.16 -5.34
N ASP A 214 -14.40 -3.01 -4.78
CA ASP A 214 -15.48 -2.57 -3.92
C ASP A 214 -14.94 -2.21 -2.53
N ILE A 215 -15.40 -1.07 -2.00
CA ILE A 215 -14.98 -0.55 -0.70
C ILE A 215 -16.21 -0.43 0.20
N GLU A 216 -16.28 -1.26 1.24
CA GLU A 216 -17.37 -1.30 2.21
C GLU A 216 -16.80 -1.05 3.61
N VAL A 217 -16.87 0.19 4.08
CA VAL A 217 -16.13 0.57 5.28
C VAL A 217 -16.88 1.55 6.19
N CYS A 218 -16.53 1.51 7.47
CA CYS A 218 -16.78 2.56 8.43
C CYS A 218 -15.47 3.33 8.65
N ALA A 219 -15.27 4.46 7.97
CA ALA A 219 -14.04 5.23 7.99
C ALA A 219 -14.29 6.73 7.98
N ASN A 220 -13.28 7.53 8.38
CA ASN A 220 -13.37 8.99 8.38
C ASN A 220 -13.29 9.57 6.97
N SER A 221 -12.52 8.95 6.10
CA SER A 221 -12.36 9.42 4.73
C SER A 221 -12.33 8.24 3.77
N ILE A 222 -13.25 8.22 2.84
CA ILE A 222 -13.43 7.14 1.87
C ILE A 222 -13.42 7.73 0.48
N GLY A 223 -12.51 7.26 -0.36
CA GLY A 223 -12.46 7.66 -1.77
C GLY A 223 -12.17 6.48 -2.69
N GLY A 224 -12.72 6.50 -3.88
CA GLY A 224 -12.45 5.46 -4.86
C GLY A 224 -10.98 5.39 -5.28
N ILE A 225 -10.27 6.51 -5.28
CA ILE A 225 -8.83 6.59 -5.59
C ILE A 225 -8.03 6.87 -4.31
N ALA A 226 -8.35 7.91 -3.57
CA ALA A 226 -7.65 8.27 -2.34
C ALA A 226 -8.61 8.53 -1.19
N GLY A 227 -8.31 7.99 -0.01
CA GLY A 227 -9.08 8.28 1.19
C GLY A 227 -8.91 9.73 1.61
N SER A 228 -7.69 10.18 1.78
CA SER A 228 -7.36 11.55 2.17
C SER A 228 -6.15 12.07 1.42
N LEU A 229 -6.22 13.34 1.03
CA LEU A 229 -5.09 14.12 0.54
C LEU A 229 -4.71 15.13 1.62
N GLY A 230 -3.51 14.98 2.16
CA GLY A 230 -2.99 15.74 3.28
C GLY A 230 -2.28 17.03 2.88
N SER A 231 -1.47 17.54 3.80
CA SER A 231 -0.68 18.76 3.58
C SER A 231 0.39 18.57 2.49
N GLY A 232 0.79 19.64 1.89
CA GLY A 232 1.66 19.70 0.73
C GLY A 232 0.85 20.05 -0.52
N ASN A 233 1.24 19.55 -1.65
CA ASN A 233 0.52 19.71 -2.91
C ASN A 233 0.33 18.36 -3.61
N PRO A 234 -0.27 17.36 -2.95
CA PRO A 234 -0.55 16.10 -3.63
C PRO A 234 -1.50 16.33 -4.81
N SER A 235 -1.47 15.47 -5.82
CA SER A 235 -2.32 15.63 -7.00
C SER A 235 -2.89 14.31 -7.51
N ILE A 236 -4.07 14.37 -8.12
CA ILE A 236 -4.69 13.23 -8.80
C ILE A 236 -5.05 13.64 -10.22
N THR A 237 -4.55 12.92 -11.20
CA THR A 237 -4.81 13.23 -12.61
C THR A 237 -5.08 11.97 -13.44
N ASN A 238 -6.05 12.07 -14.37
CA ASN A 238 -6.36 11.00 -15.32
C ASN A 238 -6.66 9.65 -14.63
N CYS A 239 -7.34 9.68 -13.49
CA CYS A 239 -7.71 8.49 -12.73
C CYS A 239 -9.22 8.26 -12.78
N TYR A 240 -9.62 7.00 -12.62
CA TYR A 240 -11.05 6.71 -12.47
C TYR A 240 -11.32 5.59 -11.46
N SER A 241 -12.53 5.61 -10.90
CA SER A 241 -13.01 4.56 -10.04
C SER A 241 -14.40 4.12 -10.47
N ILE A 242 -14.60 2.81 -10.56
CA ILE A 242 -15.88 2.17 -10.90
C ILE A 242 -16.32 1.16 -9.83
N GLY A 243 -15.51 0.94 -8.79
CA GLY A 243 -15.89 0.11 -7.65
C GLY A 243 -17.03 0.74 -6.85
N LYS A 244 -17.82 -0.10 -6.21
CA LYS A 244 -18.90 0.35 -5.30
C LYS A 244 -18.30 0.85 -3.99
N LEU A 245 -18.76 2.01 -3.53
CA LEU A 245 -18.42 2.56 -2.22
C LEU A 245 -19.62 2.38 -1.29
N THR A 246 -19.47 1.67 -0.19
CA THR A 246 -20.54 1.48 0.80
C THR A 246 -20.05 1.97 2.15
N VAL A 247 -20.77 2.97 2.68
CA VAL A 247 -20.48 3.53 4.00
C VAL A 247 -21.27 2.77 5.06
N ARG A 248 -20.57 2.14 5.99
CA ARG A 248 -21.14 1.43 7.13
C ARG A 248 -21.03 2.27 8.40
N GLY A 249 -22.15 2.64 8.96
CA GLY A 249 -22.19 3.47 10.17
C GLY A 249 -21.98 4.97 9.89
N LYS A 250 -21.96 5.76 10.95
CA LYS A 250 -21.67 7.19 10.89
C LYS A 250 -20.51 7.47 11.85
N PRO A 251 -19.26 7.43 11.40
CA PRO A 251 -18.25 8.14 12.15
C PRO A 251 -18.65 9.62 12.16
N SER A 252 -18.56 10.27 13.30
CA SER A 252 -18.85 11.69 13.40
C SER A 252 -17.88 12.46 12.47
N GLY A 253 -18.39 13.04 11.39
CA GLY A 253 -17.59 13.79 10.42
C GLY A 253 -16.97 12.99 9.28
N GLY A 254 -17.46 11.79 8.98
CA GLY A 254 -16.96 10.99 7.86
C GLY A 254 -17.21 11.65 6.50
N ASN A 255 -16.18 11.64 5.63
CA ASN A 255 -16.21 12.20 4.28
C ASN A 255 -16.15 11.08 3.25
N THR A 256 -17.03 11.11 2.27
CA THR A 256 -17.06 10.13 1.19
C THR A 256 -17.11 10.83 -0.15
N GLY A 257 -16.24 10.42 -1.06
CA GLY A 257 -16.22 10.93 -2.43
C GLY A 257 -15.86 9.84 -3.43
N GLY A 258 -16.45 9.89 -4.61
CA GLY A 258 -16.18 8.90 -5.66
C GLY A 258 -14.71 8.81 -6.06
N ILE A 259 -13.95 9.88 -5.93
CA ILE A 259 -12.50 9.94 -6.20
C ILE A 259 -11.72 10.13 -4.91
N VAL A 260 -12.02 11.13 -4.11
CA VAL A 260 -11.31 11.48 -2.87
C VAL A 260 -12.30 11.71 -1.75
N GLY A 261 -12.05 11.15 -0.56
CA GLY A 261 -12.86 11.36 0.61
C GLY A 261 -12.63 12.71 1.26
N TYR A 262 -11.38 13.07 1.53
CA TYR A 262 -11.02 14.31 2.19
C TYR A 262 -9.81 14.98 1.56
N ILE A 263 -9.87 16.31 1.46
CA ILE A 263 -8.78 17.13 0.90
C ILE A 263 -8.42 18.20 1.91
N TYR A 264 -7.14 18.29 2.24
CA TYR A 264 -6.57 19.35 3.04
C TYR A 264 -5.81 20.34 2.13
N GLY A 265 -6.39 21.55 1.96
CA GLY A 265 -5.79 22.59 1.11
C GLY A 265 -6.21 22.54 -0.36
N ASP A 266 -5.45 23.24 -1.20
CA ASP A 266 -5.72 23.37 -2.63
C ASP A 266 -5.01 22.28 -3.41
N THR A 267 -5.69 21.15 -3.57
CA THR A 267 -5.15 19.98 -4.25
C THR A 267 -5.70 19.87 -5.67
N PRO A 268 -4.86 19.81 -6.72
CA PRO A 268 -5.35 19.64 -8.08
C PRO A 268 -5.87 18.23 -8.34
N ILE A 269 -7.16 18.14 -8.69
CA ILE A 269 -7.80 16.92 -9.21
C ILE A 269 -8.26 17.22 -10.63
N LYS A 270 -7.70 16.53 -11.64
CA LYS A 270 -7.98 16.80 -13.03
C LYS A 270 -8.26 15.54 -13.82
N ASN A 271 -9.22 15.61 -14.75
CA ASN A 271 -9.55 14.53 -15.67
C ASN A 271 -9.86 13.20 -14.95
N CYS A 272 -10.55 13.28 -13.82
CA CYS A 272 -10.93 12.12 -13.04
C CYS A 272 -12.45 11.92 -13.09
N TYR A 273 -12.88 10.67 -13.09
CA TYR A 273 -14.30 10.37 -13.01
C TYR A 273 -14.60 9.18 -12.11
N PHE A 274 -15.80 9.20 -11.56
CA PHE A 274 -16.37 8.11 -10.80
C PHE A 274 -17.63 7.62 -11.50
N ALA A 275 -17.70 6.31 -11.73
CA ALA A 275 -18.84 5.65 -12.36
C ALA A 275 -19.33 4.44 -11.56
N GLY A 276 -18.97 4.35 -10.27
CA GLY A 276 -19.49 3.37 -9.32
C GLY A 276 -20.79 3.82 -8.65
N GLU A 277 -21.16 3.12 -7.59
CA GLU A 277 -22.27 3.44 -6.68
C GLU A 277 -21.72 3.94 -5.33
N ILE A 278 -22.45 4.83 -4.66
CA ILE A 278 -22.17 5.27 -3.28
C ILE A 278 -23.40 4.97 -2.42
#